data_72462f90a895a0e1f66660f64cd1a91f
#
_entry.id   72462f90a895a0e1f66660f64cd1a91f
#
_cell.length_a   1.000
_cell.length_b   1.000
_cell.length_c   1.000
_cell.angle_alpha   90.00
_cell.angle_beta   90.00
_cell.angle_gamma   90.00
#
_symmetry.space_group_name_H-M   'P 1'
#
loop_
_entity.id
_entity.type
_entity.pdbx_description
1 polymer ?
#
loop_
_entity_poly.entity_id
_entity_poly.type
_entity_poly.pdbx_seq_one_letter_code
_entity_poly.pdbx_strand_id
1 'polypeptide(L)'
;PEGTAALWPLKPDGTEMLWGLTPDVLRRNWADGYVRVDNWKPAKKTGSVKYLQTGVIAKIKSGEITVTGRADNGSVIGHVSVGANTGTSPKRVWNMKSHNAETGGTNMVSALIPNRRFPFPKSLYAVEDALRFVVANKPEAVVLDFFSGSGTTAHAVMRLNKQDGGRRQCISVTNNEVAADEQKKLREQGLRPGDPDWEKWGICDYITKPRVQAAITGKTPNGQPIKGTYRFTDEFPMSEGFEENAEFFTLTYEAEKSVSHNLAFVRIAPLLWLRAGARGKRIEKIPPEGWEVTDAYGLLLAVDQATPFIEAINTSSDVCVAFIVTDDDRHFQSVTKRLPKDVEPVRLYESYLTNFSFTNGEWTE
;
A
#
# COMPACT_ATOMS: atom_id res chain seq x y z
N PRO A 1 5.82 43.31 44.02
CA PRO A 1 4.76 44.32 43.94
C PRO A 1 3.52 43.84 44.68
N GLU A 2 2.77 44.71 45.30
CA GLU A 2 1.51 44.44 45.94
C GLU A 2 0.54 43.75 44.94
N GLY A 3 -0.16 42.70 45.36
CA GLY A 3 -1.06 41.95 44.49
C GLY A 3 -0.40 40.86 43.58
N THR A 4 0.91 40.64 43.67
CA THR A 4 1.60 39.58 42.92
C THR A 4 2.04 38.42 43.82
N ALA A 5 2.12 37.22 43.25
CA ALA A 5 2.63 36.04 43.93
C ALA A 5 3.79 35.44 43.17
N ALA A 6 4.84 35.01 43.89
CA ALA A 6 5.96 34.29 43.28
C ALA A 6 5.50 32.89 42.85
N LEU A 7 5.82 32.54 41.62
CA LEU A 7 5.63 31.17 41.09
C LEU A 7 6.99 30.52 40.91
N TRP A 8 7.20 29.41 41.60
CA TRP A 8 8.47 28.67 41.51
C TRP A 8 8.38 27.57 40.43
N PRO A 9 9.45 27.35 39.67
CA PRO A 9 9.50 26.27 38.70
C PRO A 9 9.75 24.94 39.41
N LEU A 10 8.69 24.22 39.76
CA LEU A 10 8.75 22.94 40.43
C LEU A 10 8.24 21.83 39.52
N LYS A 11 8.90 20.67 39.57
CA LYS A 11 8.38 19.43 38.98
C LYS A 11 7.22 18.88 39.82
N PRO A 12 6.45 17.91 39.28
CA PRO A 12 5.35 17.28 40.02
C PRO A 12 5.77 16.65 41.36
N ASP A 13 7.03 16.20 41.47
CA ASP A 13 7.64 15.63 42.66
C ASP A 13 8.11 16.66 43.68
N GLY A 14 7.97 17.96 43.39
CA GLY A 14 8.36 19.07 44.25
C GLY A 14 9.82 19.53 44.08
N THR A 15 10.61 18.84 43.21
CA THR A 15 12.00 19.28 42.96
C THR A 15 12.05 20.52 42.06
N GLU A 16 13.04 21.39 42.27
CA GLU A 16 13.26 22.57 41.45
C GLU A 16 13.64 22.21 40.00
N MET A 17 13.19 23.04 39.09
CA MET A 17 13.54 22.94 37.68
C MET A 17 13.84 24.33 37.08
N LEU A 18 14.54 24.35 35.98
CA LEU A 18 14.70 25.59 35.21
C LEU A 18 13.55 25.75 34.20
N TRP A 19 13.06 26.94 34.07
CA TRP A 19 12.21 27.29 32.94
C TRP A 19 13.03 27.36 31.66
N GLY A 20 12.45 26.88 30.55
CA GLY A 20 13.11 26.90 29.24
C GLY A 20 13.22 28.29 28.59
N LEU A 21 12.90 29.37 29.34
CA LEU A 21 13.02 30.76 28.89
C LEU A 21 13.88 31.58 29.89
N THR A 22 14.74 32.40 29.33
CA THR A 22 15.46 33.41 30.16
C THR A 22 14.48 34.44 30.69
N PRO A 23 14.79 35.12 31.82
CA PRO A 23 13.90 36.12 32.41
C PRO A 23 13.45 37.21 31.43
N ASP A 24 14.35 37.69 30.60
CA ASP A 24 14.03 38.76 29.64
C ASP A 24 13.13 38.28 28.50
N VAL A 25 13.33 37.05 28.02
CA VAL A 25 12.46 36.43 27.03
C VAL A 25 11.08 36.15 27.64
N LEU A 26 11.02 35.72 28.90
CA LEU A 26 9.78 35.46 29.59
C LEU A 26 8.98 36.74 29.73
N ARG A 27 9.59 37.86 30.19
CA ARG A 27 8.90 39.15 30.35
C ARG A 27 8.36 39.68 29.04
N ARG A 28 9.17 39.62 27.96
CA ARG A 28 8.75 40.03 26.62
C ARG A 28 7.58 39.19 26.12
N ASN A 29 7.72 37.88 26.20
CA ASN A 29 6.64 36.97 25.73
C ASN A 29 5.37 37.08 26.57
N TRP A 30 5.52 37.43 27.85
CA TRP A 30 4.35 37.72 28.73
C TRP A 30 3.59 38.97 28.25
N ALA A 31 4.30 40.05 27.99
CA ALA A 31 3.74 41.29 27.47
C ALA A 31 3.01 41.08 26.14
N ASP A 32 3.59 40.25 25.28
CA ASP A 32 3.02 39.90 23.98
C ASP A 32 1.82 38.91 24.09
N GLY A 33 1.54 38.34 25.28
CA GLY A 33 0.49 37.36 25.51
C GLY A 33 0.86 35.94 25.07
N TYR A 34 2.15 35.63 24.90
CA TYR A 34 2.65 34.31 24.50
C TYR A 34 2.94 33.40 25.69
N VAL A 35 2.64 33.83 26.90
CA VAL A 35 2.81 33.06 28.15
C VAL A 35 1.50 33.09 28.93
N ARG A 36 1.17 31.98 29.57
CA ARG A 36 0.05 31.86 30.49
C ARG A 36 0.39 31.00 31.70
N VAL A 37 -0.31 31.21 32.80
CA VAL A 37 -0.26 30.34 33.97
C VAL A 37 -1.53 29.52 34.04
N ASP A 38 -1.39 28.18 34.03
CA ASP A 38 -2.50 27.27 34.24
C ASP A 38 -2.40 26.62 35.63
N ASN A 39 -3.53 26.14 36.13
CA ASN A 39 -3.63 25.40 37.41
C ASN A 39 -3.00 26.10 38.60
N TRP A 40 -3.16 27.45 38.68
CA TRP A 40 -2.71 28.22 39.81
C TRP A 40 -3.37 27.78 41.14
N LYS A 41 -2.55 27.42 42.13
CA LYS A 41 -2.98 27.03 43.47
C LYS A 41 -2.47 28.06 44.48
N PRO A 42 -3.32 29.04 44.90
CA PRO A 42 -2.90 30.16 45.75
C PRO A 42 -2.25 29.73 47.08
N ALA A 43 -2.82 28.72 47.73
CA ALA A 43 -2.34 28.20 49.02
C ALA A 43 -0.94 27.59 48.96
N LYS A 44 -0.58 26.99 47.80
CA LYS A 44 0.71 26.34 47.60
C LYS A 44 1.67 27.19 46.77
N LYS A 45 1.24 28.32 46.26
CA LYS A 45 1.98 29.19 45.33
C LYS A 45 2.59 28.42 44.14
N THR A 46 1.84 27.45 43.64
CA THR A 46 2.26 26.59 42.53
C THR A 46 1.32 26.74 41.34
N GLY A 47 1.85 26.55 40.14
CA GLY A 47 1.09 26.57 38.88
C GLY A 47 1.99 26.09 37.73
N SER A 48 1.39 25.93 36.57
CA SER A 48 2.13 25.53 35.35
C SER A 48 2.29 26.75 34.44
N VAL A 49 3.50 27.15 34.16
CA VAL A 49 3.79 28.18 33.14
C VAL A 49 3.85 27.50 31.77
N LYS A 50 2.98 27.95 30.89
CA LYS A 50 2.97 27.52 29.49
C LYS A 50 3.31 28.71 28.60
N TYR A 51 4.10 28.46 27.57
CA TYR A 51 4.52 29.47 26.63
C TYR A 51 4.55 28.91 25.20
N LEU A 52 4.37 29.81 24.22
CA LEU A 52 4.46 29.47 22.82
C LEU A 52 5.94 29.21 22.45
N GLN A 53 6.16 28.18 21.67
CA GLN A 53 7.47 27.87 21.09
C GLN A 53 7.89 28.95 20.10
N THR A 54 9.20 29.16 19.93
CA THR A 54 9.76 30.19 19.03
C THR A 54 9.23 30.08 17.60
N GLY A 55 9.04 28.84 17.09
CA GLY A 55 8.48 28.58 15.76
C GLY A 55 7.01 29.04 15.63
N VAL A 56 6.21 28.89 16.68
CA VAL A 56 4.82 29.35 16.69
C VAL A 56 4.77 30.88 16.73
N ILE A 57 5.64 31.50 17.54
CA ILE A 57 5.76 32.97 17.61
C ILE A 57 6.18 33.54 16.25
N ALA A 58 7.12 32.86 15.54
CA ALA A 58 7.53 33.26 14.19
C ALA A 58 6.33 33.20 13.20
N LYS A 59 5.51 32.17 13.27
CA LYS A 59 4.29 32.04 12.45
C LYS A 59 3.23 33.11 12.74
N ILE A 60 3.10 33.53 13.98
CA ILE A 60 2.25 34.68 14.36
C ILE A 60 2.82 35.95 13.74
N LYS A 61 4.12 36.18 13.86
CA LYS A 61 4.79 37.38 13.33
C LYS A 61 4.78 37.44 11.80
N SER A 62 4.82 36.31 11.12
CA SER A 62 4.71 36.24 9.65
C SER A 62 3.27 36.33 9.13
N GLY A 63 2.26 36.32 10.00
CA GLY A 63 0.85 36.32 9.61
C GLY A 63 0.29 34.95 9.21
N GLU A 64 1.06 33.87 9.28
CA GLU A 64 0.59 32.50 9.03
C GLU A 64 -0.44 32.07 10.08
N ILE A 65 -0.32 32.57 11.30
CA ILE A 65 -1.29 32.43 12.37
C ILE A 65 -1.89 33.81 12.66
N THR A 66 -3.17 33.97 12.42
CA THR A 66 -3.88 35.21 12.69
C THR A 66 -4.32 35.25 14.16
N VAL A 67 -3.89 36.30 14.92
CA VAL A 67 -4.35 36.54 16.27
C VAL A 67 -5.72 37.22 16.19
N THR A 68 -6.74 36.58 16.76
CA THR A 68 -8.14 37.06 16.72
C THR A 68 -8.59 37.72 18.02
N GLY A 69 -7.79 37.61 19.08
CA GLY A 69 -8.13 38.21 20.37
C GLY A 69 -7.19 37.78 21.50
N ARG A 70 -7.57 38.10 22.73
CA ARG A 70 -6.90 37.61 23.94
C ARG A 70 -7.92 36.96 24.88
N ALA A 71 -7.48 35.88 25.54
CA ALA A 71 -8.25 35.23 26.58
C ALA A 71 -8.22 36.07 27.88
N ASP A 72 -9.09 35.76 28.86
CA ASP A 72 -9.18 36.48 30.16
C ASP A 72 -7.85 36.46 30.93
N ASN A 73 -7.03 35.47 30.73
CA ASN A 73 -5.68 35.37 31.33
C ASN A 73 -4.60 36.13 30.55
N GLY A 74 -4.99 36.94 29.55
CA GLY A 74 -4.10 37.77 28.74
C GLY A 74 -3.39 37.03 27.60
N SER A 75 -3.52 35.70 27.47
CA SER A 75 -2.89 34.95 26.39
C SER A 75 -3.59 35.16 25.05
N VAL A 76 -2.82 35.18 23.96
CA VAL A 76 -3.36 35.34 22.61
C VAL A 76 -4.23 34.13 22.18
N ILE A 77 -5.32 34.44 21.47
CA ILE A 77 -6.16 33.49 20.77
C ILE A 77 -5.79 33.59 19.28
N GLY A 78 -5.34 32.53 18.68
CA GLY A 78 -4.96 32.50 17.25
C GLY A 78 -5.64 31.39 16.49
N HIS A 79 -5.95 31.67 15.22
CA HIS A 79 -6.43 30.69 14.28
C HIS A 79 -5.39 30.44 13.21
N VAL A 80 -5.12 29.16 12.94
CA VAL A 80 -4.32 28.72 11.79
C VAL A 80 -5.22 28.81 10.56
N SER A 81 -4.80 29.52 9.53
CA SER A 81 -5.54 29.56 8.26
C SER A 81 -5.74 28.14 7.75
N VAL A 82 -6.98 27.76 7.42
CA VAL A 82 -7.32 26.48 6.81
C VAL A 82 -6.62 26.45 5.46
N GLY A 83 -5.53 25.69 5.33
CA GLY A 83 -4.67 25.64 4.15
C GLY A 83 -3.18 25.42 4.49
N ALA A 84 -2.76 25.83 5.70
CA ALA A 84 -1.44 25.42 6.18
C ALA A 84 -1.49 23.93 6.51
N ASN A 85 -0.62 23.18 5.85
CA ASN A 85 -0.46 21.73 6.04
C ASN A 85 -0.05 21.46 7.51
N THR A 86 -1.02 21.39 8.40
CA THR A 86 -0.81 21.17 9.85
C THR A 86 -0.57 19.69 10.17
N GLY A 87 0.04 18.97 9.26
CA GLY A 87 0.44 17.60 9.47
C GLY A 87 1.33 17.48 10.72
N THR A 88 0.93 16.66 11.67
CA THR A 88 1.78 16.31 12.80
C THR A 88 2.74 15.20 12.36
N SER A 89 4.02 15.36 12.73
CA SER A 89 4.99 14.26 12.50
C SER A 89 4.51 12.98 13.17
N PRO A 90 4.62 11.83 12.49
CA PRO A 90 4.20 10.56 13.05
C PRO A 90 5.00 10.24 14.32
N LYS A 91 4.33 9.68 15.31
CA LYS A 91 4.99 9.23 16.53
C LYS A 91 5.83 7.96 16.24
N ARG A 92 6.90 7.77 16.99
CA ARG A 92 7.71 6.53 16.91
C ARG A 92 6.94 5.29 17.38
N VAL A 93 5.98 5.47 18.27
CA VAL A 93 5.10 4.42 18.78
C VAL A 93 3.66 4.80 18.46
N TRP A 94 2.97 3.93 17.78
CA TRP A 94 1.57 4.11 17.39
C TRP A 94 0.67 3.37 18.40
N ASN A 95 0.04 4.13 19.27
CA ASN A 95 -0.94 3.61 20.22
C ASN A 95 -2.33 4.16 19.86
N MET A 96 -2.89 3.65 18.77
CA MET A 96 -4.20 4.04 18.27
C MET A 96 -5.17 2.86 18.38
N LYS A 97 -6.43 3.12 18.73
CA LYS A 97 -7.48 2.09 18.79
C LYS A 97 -7.66 1.36 17.44
N SER A 98 -7.51 2.09 16.33
CA SER A 98 -7.57 1.56 14.96
C SER A 98 -6.49 0.51 14.69
N HIS A 99 -5.34 0.57 15.37
CA HIS A 99 -4.23 -0.34 15.14
C HIS A 99 -4.30 -1.64 15.96
N ASN A 100 -5.37 -1.81 16.75
CA ASN A 100 -5.55 -3.03 17.52
C ASN A 100 -5.68 -4.24 16.58
N ALA A 101 -4.79 -5.24 16.76
CA ALA A 101 -4.72 -6.42 15.91
C ALA A 101 -5.92 -7.37 16.07
N GLU A 102 -6.58 -7.37 17.22
CA GLU A 102 -7.80 -8.14 17.43
C GLU A 102 -8.95 -7.59 16.61
N THR A 103 -9.27 -6.29 16.79
CA THR A 103 -10.42 -5.68 16.13
C THR A 103 -10.19 -5.41 14.65
N GLY A 104 -9.02 -4.86 14.28
CA GLY A 104 -8.68 -4.54 12.90
C GLY A 104 -8.04 -5.68 12.11
N GLY A 105 -7.62 -6.74 12.78
CA GLY A 105 -7.01 -7.93 12.18
C GLY A 105 -7.92 -9.16 12.31
N THR A 106 -7.92 -9.82 13.45
CA THR A 106 -8.62 -11.11 13.67
C THR A 106 -10.12 -11.02 13.42
N ASN A 107 -10.80 -10.03 14.00
CA ASN A 107 -12.24 -9.85 13.80
C ASN A 107 -12.56 -9.45 12.36
N MET A 108 -11.71 -8.67 11.71
CA MET A 108 -11.84 -8.31 10.30
C MET A 108 -11.74 -9.55 9.40
N VAL A 109 -10.74 -10.41 9.60
CA VAL A 109 -10.61 -11.67 8.85
C VAL A 109 -11.81 -12.58 9.09
N SER A 110 -12.27 -12.70 10.34
CA SER A 110 -13.43 -13.52 10.67
C SER A 110 -14.74 -13.01 10.05
N ALA A 111 -14.89 -11.70 9.86
CA ALA A 111 -16.05 -11.14 9.18
C ALA A 111 -16.03 -11.41 7.67
N LEU A 112 -14.87 -11.29 7.02
CA LEU A 112 -14.69 -11.51 5.60
C LEU A 112 -14.77 -12.98 5.21
N ILE A 113 -14.12 -13.86 5.96
CA ILE A 113 -14.01 -15.30 5.71
C ILE A 113 -14.39 -16.10 6.97
N PRO A 114 -15.67 -16.18 7.31
CA PRO A 114 -16.14 -16.91 8.51
C PRO A 114 -15.62 -18.34 8.55
N ASN A 115 -15.34 -18.83 9.77
CA ASN A 115 -14.83 -20.18 10.06
C ASN A 115 -13.41 -20.47 9.53
N ARG A 116 -12.72 -19.51 8.96
CA ARG A 116 -11.31 -19.61 8.57
C ARG A 116 -10.46 -18.80 9.52
N ARG A 117 -9.38 -19.38 10.00
CA ARG A 117 -8.47 -18.74 10.96
C ARG A 117 -7.12 -18.51 10.32
N PHE A 118 -6.58 -17.33 10.57
CA PHE A 118 -5.21 -16.98 10.25
C PHE A 118 -4.53 -16.49 11.54
N PRO A 119 -3.37 -17.03 11.92
CA PRO A 119 -2.68 -16.58 13.11
C PRO A 119 -2.12 -15.17 12.92
N PHE A 120 -2.39 -14.30 13.87
CA PHE A 120 -1.82 -12.94 13.94
C PHE A 120 -1.98 -12.05 12.71
N PRO A 121 -3.20 -11.90 12.14
CA PRO A 121 -3.40 -10.97 11.04
C PRO A 121 -3.10 -9.54 11.50
N LYS A 122 -2.46 -8.76 10.64
CA LYS A 122 -2.22 -7.34 10.92
C LYS A 122 -3.53 -6.57 10.92
N SER A 123 -3.62 -5.50 11.72
CA SER A 123 -4.75 -4.57 11.62
C SER A 123 -4.76 -3.93 10.23
N LEU A 124 -5.91 -3.99 9.56
CA LEU A 124 -6.15 -3.33 8.27
C LEU A 124 -5.80 -1.84 8.34
N TYR A 125 -6.26 -1.16 9.37
CA TYR A 125 -6.07 0.28 9.54
C TYR A 125 -4.63 0.66 9.87
N ALA A 126 -3.87 -0.20 10.56
CA ALA A 126 -2.45 0.03 10.80
C ALA A 126 -1.64 -0.06 9.49
N VAL A 127 -1.98 -1.01 8.63
CA VAL A 127 -1.34 -1.14 7.31
C VAL A 127 -1.75 0.02 6.40
N GLU A 128 -3.02 0.42 6.40
CA GLU A 128 -3.52 1.59 5.68
C GLU A 128 -2.77 2.86 6.06
N ASP A 129 -2.64 3.14 7.37
CA ASP A 129 -1.89 4.31 7.85
C ASP A 129 -0.40 4.23 7.50
N ALA A 130 0.22 3.04 7.57
CA ALA A 130 1.61 2.86 7.15
C ALA A 130 1.81 3.17 5.66
N LEU A 131 0.90 2.71 4.80
CA LEU A 131 0.96 2.99 3.37
C LEU A 131 0.77 4.48 3.08
N ARG A 132 -0.09 5.19 3.82
CA ARG A 132 -0.30 6.63 3.62
C ARG A 132 0.97 7.44 3.68
N PHE A 133 1.92 7.12 4.53
CA PHE A 133 3.20 7.84 4.59
C PHE A 133 3.99 7.82 3.28
N VAL A 134 3.79 6.77 2.48
CA VAL A 134 4.60 6.55 1.27
C VAL A 134 3.81 6.87 -0.01
N VAL A 135 2.51 6.55 -0.02
CA VAL A 135 1.69 6.57 -1.24
C VAL A 135 0.52 7.55 -1.22
N ALA A 136 0.32 8.34 -0.14
CA ALA A 136 -0.80 9.31 -0.10
C ALA A 136 -0.83 10.25 -1.30
N ASN A 137 0.33 10.78 -1.69
CA ASN A 137 0.47 11.70 -2.82
C ASN A 137 0.83 10.98 -4.15
N LYS A 138 0.59 9.67 -4.22
CA LYS A 138 0.90 8.84 -5.39
C LYS A 138 -0.31 7.97 -5.72
N PRO A 139 -1.33 8.53 -6.39
CA PRO A 139 -2.59 7.82 -6.62
C PRO A 139 -2.47 6.62 -7.57
N GLU A 140 -1.36 6.49 -8.30
CA GLU A 140 -1.09 5.38 -9.23
C GLU A 140 0.11 4.51 -8.79
N ALA A 141 0.47 4.56 -7.52
CA ALA A 141 1.60 3.78 -7.00
C ALA A 141 1.36 2.26 -7.12
N VAL A 142 2.43 1.53 -7.37
CA VAL A 142 2.44 0.06 -7.26
C VAL A 142 3.00 -0.32 -5.91
N VAL A 143 2.25 -1.11 -5.15
CA VAL A 143 2.61 -1.62 -3.82
C VAL A 143 2.92 -3.10 -3.94
N LEU A 144 4.15 -3.50 -3.64
CA LEU A 144 4.55 -4.91 -3.60
C LEU A 144 4.57 -5.40 -2.15
N ASP A 145 3.81 -6.48 -1.89
CA ASP A 145 3.86 -7.24 -0.64
C ASP A 145 4.35 -8.65 -0.94
N PHE A 146 5.63 -8.89 -0.67
CA PHE A 146 6.29 -10.14 -1.03
C PHE A 146 5.96 -11.32 -0.10
N PHE A 147 5.37 -11.05 1.08
CA PHE A 147 4.90 -12.05 2.03
C PHE A 147 3.50 -11.69 2.52
N SER A 148 2.54 -11.61 1.60
CA SER A 148 1.23 -10.99 1.82
C SER A 148 0.36 -11.69 2.90
N GLY A 149 0.70 -12.92 3.26
CA GLY A 149 0.01 -13.66 4.33
C GLY A 149 -1.49 -13.65 4.13
N SER A 150 -2.23 -12.99 5.01
CA SER A 150 -3.69 -12.93 4.89
C SER A 150 -4.20 -11.90 3.86
N GLY A 151 -3.35 -11.21 3.10
CA GLY A 151 -3.77 -10.21 2.10
C GLY A 151 -4.19 -8.86 2.69
N THR A 152 -3.64 -8.46 3.83
CA THR A 152 -4.02 -7.19 4.49
C THR A 152 -3.61 -5.98 3.66
N THR A 153 -2.44 -6.04 3.02
CA THR A 153 -1.92 -4.94 2.20
C THR A 153 -2.80 -4.67 0.97
N ALA A 154 -3.23 -5.71 0.26
CA ALA A 154 -4.16 -5.56 -0.86
C ALA A 154 -5.46 -4.89 -0.42
N HIS A 155 -6.03 -5.33 0.70
CA HIS A 155 -7.24 -4.75 1.26
C HIS A 155 -7.04 -3.27 1.68
N ALA A 156 -5.89 -2.92 2.25
CA ALA A 156 -5.56 -1.54 2.61
C ALA A 156 -5.41 -0.63 1.37
N VAL A 157 -4.84 -1.14 0.29
CA VAL A 157 -4.74 -0.41 -1.00
C VAL A 157 -6.13 -0.12 -1.57
N MET A 158 -7.05 -1.09 -1.56
CA MET A 158 -8.44 -0.87 -2.00
C MET A 158 -9.13 0.24 -1.20
N ARG A 159 -8.91 0.28 0.12
CA ARG A 159 -9.45 1.34 0.96
C ARG A 159 -8.87 2.71 0.62
N LEU A 160 -7.56 2.81 0.40
CA LEU A 160 -6.92 4.05 -0.01
C LEU A 160 -7.46 4.55 -1.36
N ASN A 161 -7.62 3.66 -2.33
CA ASN A 161 -8.19 4.00 -3.63
C ASN A 161 -9.64 4.53 -3.49
N LYS A 162 -10.47 3.86 -2.67
CA LYS A 162 -11.84 4.32 -2.41
C LYS A 162 -11.87 5.71 -1.76
N GLN A 163 -10.93 6.02 -0.87
CA GLN A 163 -10.89 7.27 -0.11
C GLN A 163 -10.51 8.49 -0.96
N ASP A 164 -9.58 8.32 -1.88
CA ASP A 164 -9.03 9.45 -2.66
C ASP A 164 -9.24 9.33 -4.18
N GLY A 165 -9.95 8.29 -4.64
CA GLY A 165 -10.16 8.03 -6.06
C GLY A 165 -8.91 7.57 -6.81
N GLY A 166 -7.88 7.12 -6.08
CA GLY A 166 -6.64 6.61 -6.65
C GLY A 166 -6.82 5.28 -7.41
N ARG A 167 -5.80 4.93 -8.18
CA ARG A 167 -5.69 3.68 -8.95
C ARG A 167 -4.44 2.90 -8.59
N ARG A 168 -4.09 2.89 -7.30
CA ARG A 168 -2.94 2.12 -6.81
C ARG A 168 -3.14 0.65 -7.08
N GLN A 169 -2.08 -0.01 -7.50
CA GLN A 169 -2.06 -1.45 -7.71
C GLN A 169 -1.36 -2.13 -6.54
N CYS A 170 -1.81 -3.35 -6.18
CA CYS A 170 -1.14 -4.17 -5.18
C CYS A 170 -0.71 -5.49 -5.82
N ILE A 171 0.59 -5.76 -5.79
CA ILE A 171 1.18 -7.05 -6.17
C ILE A 171 1.43 -7.83 -4.89
N SER A 172 0.64 -8.86 -4.64
CA SER A 172 0.76 -9.73 -3.46
C SER A 172 1.40 -11.04 -3.85
N VAL A 173 2.55 -11.36 -3.23
CA VAL A 173 3.21 -12.66 -3.40
C VAL A 173 3.08 -13.43 -2.09
N THR A 174 2.66 -14.67 -2.17
CA THR A 174 2.59 -15.57 -1.01
C THR A 174 2.82 -17.01 -1.46
N ASN A 175 3.37 -17.83 -0.58
CA ASN A 175 3.35 -19.27 -0.77
C ASN A 175 1.94 -19.83 -0.49
N ASN A 176 1.75 -21.10 -0.74
CA ASN A 176 0.53 -21.82 -0.40
C ASN A 176 0.79 -22.85 0.71
N GLU A 177 1.55 -22.47 1.73
CA GLU A 177 1.87 -23.34 2.85
C GLU A 177 0.61 -23.69 3.65
N VAL A 178 0.44 -24.97 3.96
CA VAL A 178 -0.63 -25.46 4.83
C VAL A 178 -0.16 -25.38 6.28
N ALA A 179 -1.03 -24.94 7.19
CA ALA A 179 -0.72 -24.85 8.60
C ALA A 179 -0.37 -26.23 9.20
N ALA A 180 0.57 -26.27 10.14
CA ALA A 180 1.12 -27.52 10.68
C ALA A 180 0.05 -28.48 11.25
N ASP A 181 -0.94 -27.93 11.95
CA ASP A 181 -2.04 -28.71 12.52
C ASP A 181 -2.91 -29.36 11.43
N GLU A 182 -3.11 -28.66 10.33
CA GLU A 182 -3.88 -29.14 9.20
C GLU A 182 -3.08 -30.16 8.38
N GLN A 183 -1.78 -29.94 8.19
CA GLN A 183 -0.89 -30.91 7.55
C GLN A 183 -0.98 -32.30 8.20
N LYS A 184 -1.06 -32.36 9.54
CA LYS A 184 -1.18 -33.62 10.25
C LYS A 184 -2.44 -34.37 9.87
N LYS A 185 -3.59 -33.68 9.89
CA LYS A 185 -4.89 -34.28 9.50
C LYS A 185 -4.92 -34.74 8.05
N LEU A 186 -4.38 -33.90 7.15
CA LEU A 186 -4.33 -34.24 5.72
C LEU A 186 -3.46 -35.46 5.46
N ARG A 187 -2.32 -35.59 6.17
CA ARG A 187 -1.47 -36.79 6.09
C ARG A 187 -2.14 -38.04 6.64
N GLU A 188 -2.95 -37.93 7.70
CA GLU A 188 -3.76 -39.02 8.21
C GLU A 188 -4.81 -39.50 7.18
N GLN A 189 -5.29 -38.58 6.32
CA GLN A 189 -6.17 -38.87 5.17
C GLN A 189 -5.43 -39.38 3.94
N GLY A 190 -4.10 -39.55 3.99
CA GLY A 190 -3.28 -40.01 2.88
C GLY A 190 -2.83 -38.92 1.90
N LEU A 191 -3.21 -37.66 2.11
CA LEU A 191 -2.86 -36.55 1.24
C LEU A 191 -1.40 -36.09 1.45
N ARG A 192 -0.81 -35.52 0.41
CA ARG A 192 0.56 -35.01 0.37
C ARG A 192 0.62 -33.63 -0.27
N PRO A 193 1.67 -32.81 0.05
CA PRO A 193 1.94 -31.59 -0.68
C PRO A 193 1.97 -31.82 -2.20
N GLY A 194 1.28 -30.96 -2.95
CA GLY A 194 1.08 -31.08 -4.39
C GLY A 194 -0.24 -31.76 -4.80
N ASP A 195 -0.91 -32.47 -3.90
CA ASP A 195 -2.26 -32.97 -4.18
C ASP A 195 -3.27 -31.83 -4.21
N PRO A 196 -4.20 -31.76 -5.19
CA PRO A 196 -5.19 -30.68 -5.25
C PRO A 196 -6.00 -30.48 -3.98
N ASP A 197 -6.30 -31.57 -3.25
CA ASP A 197 -7.06 -31.50 -2.01
C ASP A 197 -6.20 -31.06 -0.81
N TRP A 198 -4.89 -31.21 -0.88
CA TRP A 198 -3.94 -30.62 0.05
C TRP A 198 -3.82 -29.11 -0.17
N GLU A 199 -3.60 -28.68 -1.42
CA GLU A 199 -3.34 -27.30 -1.77
C GLU A 199 -4.50 -26.35 -1.43
N LYS A 200 -5.73 -26.84 -1.43
CA LYS A 200 -6.92 -26.09 -1.01
C LYS A 200 -6.85 -25.51 0.42
N TRP A 201 -6.00 -26.08 1.27
CA TRP A 201 -5.83 -25.66 2.65
C TRP A 201 -4.63 -24.75 2.86
N GLY A 202 -3.91 -24.46 1.80
CA GLY A 202 -2.79 -23.54 1.85
C GLY A 202 -3.22 -22.09 2.07
N ILE A 203 -2.32 -21.31 2.66
CA ILE A 203 -2.60 -19.92 3.04
C ILE A 203 -3.11 -19.07 1.88
N CYS A 204 -2.58 -19.27 0.68
CA CYS A 204 -3.01 -18.53 -0.51
C CYS A 204 -4.46 -18.84 -0.86
N ASP A 205 -4.78 -20.13 -1.03
CA ASP A 205 -6.08 -20.57 -1.52
C ASP A 205 -7.15 -20.56 -0.44
N TYR A 206 -6.76 -20.81 0.82
CA TYR A 206 -7.70 -20.89 1.92
C TYR A 206 -7.99 -19.54 2.59
N ILE A 207 -7.01 -18.62 2.60
CA ILE A 207 -7.13 -17.35 3.33
C ILE A 207 -7.03 -16.16 2.38
N THR A 208 -5.91 -16.01 1.63
CA THR A 208 -5.57 -14.77 0.90
C THR A 208 -6.56 -14.48 -0.21
N LYS A 209 -6.73 -15.41 -1.14
CA LYS A 209 -7.68 -15.27 -2.25
C LYS A 209 -9.12 -15.02 -1.78
N PRO A 210 -9.68 -15.85 -0.88
CA PRO A 210 -11.04 -15.63 -0.40
C PRO A 210 -11.23 -14.31 0.34
N ARG A 211 -10.24 -13.84 1.09
CA ARG A 211 -10.30 -12.55 1.76
C ARG A 211 -10.32 -11.39 0.77
N VAL A 212 -9.45 -11.42 -0.24
CA VAL A 212 -9.40 -10.39 -1.29
C VAL A 212 -10.72 -10.37 -2.06
N GLN A 213 -11.22 -11.54 -2.48
CA GLN A 213 -12.51 -11.65 -3.15
C GLN A 213 -13.68 -11.16 -2.29
N ALA A 214 -13.70 -11.49 -1.00
CA ALA A 214 -14.72 -11.03 -0.08
C ALA A 214 -14.70 -9.50 0.09
N ALA A 215 -13.51 -8.90 0.19
CA ALA A 215 -13.37 -7.44 0.25
C ALA A 215 -13.95 -6.78 -1.02
N ILE A 216 -13.58 -7.26 -2.21
CA ILE A 216 -14.07 -6.73 -3.49
C ILE A 216 -15.59 -6.88 -3.61
N THR A 217 -16.11 -8.07 -3.35
CA THR A 217 -17.53 -8.37 -3.62
C THR A 217 -18.50 -7.96 -2.52
N GLY A 218 -18.00 -7.63 -1.32
CA GLY A 218 -18.84 -7.40 -0.15
C GLY A 218 -19.53 -8.65 0.37
N LYS A 219 -19.13 -9.84 -0.11
CA LYS A 219 -19.76 -11.15 0.22
C LYS A 219 -18.72 -12.12 0.76
N THR A 220 -19.13 -12.89 1.76
CA THR A 220 -18.36 -14.02 2.26
C THR A 220 -18.20 -15.12 1.19
N PRO A 221 -17.26 -16.07 1.35
CA PRO A 221 -17.12 -17.19 0.41
C PRO A 221 -18.41 -18.01 0.20
N ASN A 222 -19.34 -17.95 1.14
CA ASN A 222 -20.64 -18.61 1.04
C ASN A 222 -21.71 -17.71 0.37
N GLY A 223 -21.34 -16.58 -0.21
CA GLY A 223 -22.22 -15.66 -0.92
C GLY A 223 -23.09 -14.77 -0.01
N GLN A 224 -22.93 -14.82 1.32
CA GLN A 224 -23.69 -13.98 2.23
C GLN A 224 -23.07 -12.57 2.32
N PRO A 225 -23.88 -11.49 2.43
CA PRO A 225 -23.37 -10.16 2.68
C PRO A 225 -22.49 -10.12 3.93
N ILE A 226 -21.35 -9.44 3.85
CA ILE A 226 -20.44 -9.30 5.00
C ILE A 226 -21.12 -8.41 6.02
N LYS A 227 -21.16 -8.88 7.28
CA LYS A 227 -21.72 -8.11 8.40
C LYS A 227 -20.67 -7.15 8.96
N GLY A 228 -21.13 -5.96 9.32
CA GLY A 228 -20.29 -4.93 9.94
C GLY A 228 -19.99 -3.76 9.02
N THR A 229 -19.23 -2.83 9.56
CA THR A 229 -18.91 -1.55 8.92
C THR A 229 -17.42 -1.31 9.02
N TYR A 230 -16.80 -0.84 7.95
CA TYR A 230 -15.47 -0.25 8.03
C TYR A 230 -15.51 0.98 8.92
N ARG A 231 -14.41 1.29 9.58
CA ARG A 231 -14.36 2.33 10.64
C ARG A 231 -13.23 3.31 10.41
N PHE A 232 -13.26 4.36 11.23
CA PHE A 232 -12.24 5.40 11.35
C PHE A 232 -12.26 6.43 10.21
N THR A 233 -11.32 6.37 9.27
CA THR A 233 -11.18 7.42 8.25
C THR A 233 -12.35 7.45 7.27
N ASP A 234 -12.96 6.29 7.04
CA ASP A 234 -13.99 6.11 6.04
C ASP A 234 -14.92 4.99 6.51
N GLU A 235 -16.16 5.36 6.84
CA GLU A 235 -17.15 4.45 7.44
C GLU A 235 -18.24 4.11 6.44
N PHE A 236 -18.30 2.84 6.05
CA PHE A 236 -19.32 2.30 5.16
C PHE A 236 -19.53 0.80 5.44
N PRO A 237 -20.71 0.23 5.09
CA PRO A 237 -20.97 -1.19 5.26
C PRO A 237 -19.95 -2.06 4.49
N MET A 238 -19.43 -3.09 5.13
CA MET A 238 -18.50 -4.02 4.48
C MET A 238 -19.15 -4.78 3.32
N SER A 239 -20.48 -4.90 3.34
CA SER A 239 -21.28 -5.52 2.27
C SER A 239 -21.34 -4.74 0.96
N GLU A 240 -20.94 -3.48 0.95
CA GLU A 240 -20.82 -2.70 -0.29
C GLU A 240 -19.66 -3.18 -1.17
N GLY A 241 -18.60 -3.71 -0.54
CA GLY A 241 -17.38 -4.07 -1.24
C GLY A 241 -16.60 -2.89 -1.78
N PHE A 242 -15.69 -3.18 -2.70
CA PHE A 242 -14.87 -2.20 -3.39
C PHE A 242 -15.04 -2.32 -4.90
N GLU A 243 -15.05 -1.19 -5.62
CA GLU A 243 -15.03 -1.14 -7.09
C GLU A 243 -13.62 -1.43 -7.62
N GLU A 244 -13.15 -2.63 -7.35
CA GLU A 244 -11.80 -3.08 -7.62
C GLU A 244 -11.83 -4.44 -8.30
N ASN A 245 -10.72 -4.85 -8.87
CA ASN A 245 -10.56 -6.20 -9.42
C ASN A 245 -9.30 -6.87 -8.87
N ALA A 246 -9.23 -8.19 -9.02
CA ALA A 246 -8.05 -8.96 -8.67
C ALA A 246 -7.86 -10.12 -9.65
N GLU A 247 -6.65 -10.32 -10.08
CA GLU A 247 -6.23 -11.48 -10.86
C GLU A 247 -5.32 -12.36 -10.00
N PHE A 248 -5.51 -13.68 -10.08
CA PHE A 248 -4.75 -14.64 -9.28
C PHE A 248 -3.95 -15.56 -10.20
N PHE A 249 -2.66 -15.67 -9.91
CA PHE A 249 -1.72 -16.49 -10.66
C PHE A 249 -1.08 -17.54 -9.78
N THR A 250 -0.81 -18.71 -10.37
CA THR A 250 0.05 -19.71 -9.76
C THR A 250 1.35 -19.77 -10.56
N LEU A 251 2.48 -19.55 -9.88
CA LEU A 251 3.79 -19.68 -10.52
C LEU A 251 4.18 -21.16 -10.61
N THR A 252 4.53 -21.57 -11.81
CA THR A 252 5.03 -22.92 -12.10
C THR A 252 6.32 -22.81 -12.92
N TYR A 253 7.13 -23.86 -12.89
CA TYR A 253 8.28 -23.97 -13.77
C TYR A 253 7.86 -24.64 -15.08
N GLU A 254 8.23 -24.02 -16.20
CA GLU A 254 7.98 -24.57 -17.52
C GLU A 254 9.31 -25.01 -18.16
N ALA A 255 9.24 -26.07 -18.96
CA ALA A 255 10.42 -26.51 -19.68
C ALA A 255 10.78 -25.50 -20.79
N GLU A 256 12.05 -25.17 -20.92
CA GLU A 256 12.59 -24.20 -21.89
C GLU A 256 12.11 -24.49 -23.32
N LYS A 257 12.17 -25.75 -23.77
CA LYS A 257 11.71 -26.16 -25.10
C LYS A 257 10.19 -25.92 -25.31
N SER A 258 9.39 -26.08 -24.25
CA SER A 258 7.94 -25.83 -24.33
C SER A 258 7.65 -24.35 -24.53
N VAL A 259 8.44 -23.48 -23.92
CA VAL A 259 8.32 -22.02 -24.05
C VAL A 259 8.79 -21.58 -25.43
N SER A 260 9.98 -22.00 -25.86
CA SER A 260 10.60 -21.62 -27.16
C SER A 260 9.81 -22.09 -28.39
N HIS A 261 9.01 -23.14 -28.25
CA HIS A 261 8.14 -23.64 -29.33
C HIS A 261 6.67 -23.19 -29.17
N ASN A 262 6.36 -22.18 -28.38
CA ASN A 262 5.01 -21.69 -28.10
C ASN A 262 4.04 -22.70 -27.46
N LEU A 263 4.49 -23.89 -27.08
CA LEU A 263 3.64 -24.96 -26.51
C LEU A 263 3.11 -24.54 -25.11
N ALA A 264 3.84 -23.69 -24.42
CA ALA A 264 3.48 -23.16 -23.11
C ALA A 264 2.90 -21.73 -23.16
N PHE A 265 2.53 -21.21 -24.33
CA PHE A 265 2.12 -19.81 -24.50
C PHE A 265 1.03 -19.40 -23.50
N VAL A 266 -0.03 -20.17 -23.33
CA VAL A 266 -1.14 -19.88 -22.39
C VAL A 266 -0.64 -19.69 -20.95
N ARG A 267 0.44 -20.38 -20.56
CA ARG A 267 1.01 -20.29 -19.21
C ARG A 267 1.94 -19.09 -19.04
N ILE A 268 2.58 -18.62 -20.10
CA ILE A 268 3.44 -17.44 -20.06
C ILE A 268 2.67 -16.13 -20.36
N ALA A 269 1.55 -16.20 -21.05
CA ALA A 269 0.74 -15.03 -21.41
C ALA A 269 0.41 -14.09 -20.22
N PRO A 270 0.12 -14.58 -19.02
CA PRO A 270 -0.06 -13.73 -17.85
C PRO A 270 1.18 -12.90 -17.50
N LEU A 271 2.38 -13.43 -17.69
CA LEU A 271 3.63 -12.73 -17.40
C LEU A 271 3.89 -11.58 -18.38
N LEU A 272 3.50 -11.74 -19.65
CA LEU A 272 3.59 -10.68 -20.66
C LEU A 272 2.70 -9.50 -20.27
N TRP A 273 1.47 -9.80 -19.91
CA TRP A 273 0.50 -8.82 -19.44
C TRP A 273 0.94 -8.11 -18.14
N LEU A 274 1.45 -8.85 -17.15
CA LEU A 274 2.01 -8.31 -15.92
C LEU A 274 3.19 -7.37 -16.19
N ARG A 275 4.13 -7.76 -17.10
CA ARG A 275 5.26 -6.92 -17.48
C ARG A 275 4.83 -5.63 -18.15
N ALA A 276 3.72 -5.63 -18.88
CA ALA A 276 3.14 -4.46 -19.51
C ALA A 276 2.30 -3.60 -18.56
N GLY A 277 2.36 -3.84 -17.25
CA GLY A 277 1.68 -3.05 -16.23
C GLY A 277 0.29 -3.55 -15.86
N ALA A 278 -0.10 -4.77 -16.26
CA ALA A 278 -1.38 -5.41 -15.92
C ALA A 278 -2.61 -4.53 -16.25
N ARG A 279 -2.60 -3.89 -17.42
CA ARG A 279 -3.68 -3.01 -17.90
C ARG A 279 -4.32 -3.53 -19.16
N GLY A 280 -5.63 -3.32 -19.29
CA GLY A 280 -6.41 -3.68 -20.46
C GLY A 280 -6.51 -5.17 -20.72
N LYS A 281 -6.81 -5.52 -21.97
CA LYS A 281 -7.01 -6.91 -22.41
C LYS A 281 -5.70 -7.71 -22.40
N ARG A 282 -5.79 -8.97 -21.95
CA ARG A 282 -4.70 -9.94 -22.03
C ARG A 282 -4.82 -10.80 -23.30
N ILE A 283 -3.71 -10.98 -24.01
CA ILE A 283 -3.61 -11.96 -25.11
C ILE A 283 -3.48 -13.34 -24.49
N GLU A 284 -4.52 -14.14 -24.53
CA GLU A 284 -4.58 -15.45 -23.85
C GLU A 284 -4.20 -16.63 -24.75
N LYS A 285 -4.26 -16.44 -26.05
CA LYS A 285 -3.99 -17.48 -27.05
C LYS A 285 -3.05 -16.94 -28.10
N ILE A 286 -2.36 -17.85 -28.79
CA ILE A 286 -1.54 -17.52 -29.94
C ILE A 286 -2.43 -16.86 -30.99
N PRO A 287 -2.11 -15.59 -31.39
CA PRO A 287 -2.87 -14.92 -32.43
C PRO A 287 -2.76 -15.65 -33.78
N PRO A 288 -3.88 -15.92 -34.48
CA PRO A 288 -3.86 -16.66 -35.73
C PRO A 288 -3.11 -15.95 -36.85
N GLU A 289 -3.06 -14.62 -36.82
CA GLU A 289 -2.35 -13.79 -37.79
C GLU A 289 -0.87 -13.62 -37.46
N GLY A 290 -0.37 -14.26 -36.40
CA GLY A 290 1.01 -14.16 -35.96
C GLY A 290 1.36 -12.87 -35.21
N TRP A 291 0.37 -12.01 -34.93
CA TRP A 291 0.53 -10.80 -34.12
C TRP A 291 -0.80 -10.35 -33.52
N GLU A 292 -0.74 -9.62 -32.41
CA GLU A 292 -1.87 -8.91 -31.80
C GLU A 292 -1.36 -7.69 -31.02
N VAL A 293 -2.13 -6.61 -31.01
CA VAL A 293 -1.89 -5.41 -30.18
C VAL A 293 -3.10 -5.19 -29.29
N THR A 294 -2.83 -4.96 -28.00
CA THR A 294 -3.85 -4.65 -26.99
C THR A 294 -3.61 -3.27 -26.41
N ASP A 295 -4.36 -2.91 -25.35
CA ASP A 295 -4.29 -1.58 -24.75
C ASP A 295 -2.89 -1.20 -24.22
N ALA A 296 -2.12 -2.17 -23.70
CA ALA A 296 -0.85 -1.89 -23.03
C ALA A 296 0.37 -2.51 -23.74
N TYR A 297 0.18 -3.50 -24.59
CA TYR A 297 1.30 -4.18 -25.24
C TYR A 297 0.95 -4.80 -26.58
N GLY A 298 1.98 -5.03 -27.39
CA GLY A 298 1.89 -5.79 -28.61
C GLY A 298 2.69 -7.10 -28.52
N LEU A 299 2.24 -8.13 -29.25
CA LEU A 299 2.92 -9.41 -29.41
C LEU A 299 3.10 -9.71 -30.89
N LEU A 300 4.33 -9.90 -31.33
CA LEU A 300 4.71 -10.31 -32.70
C LEU A 300 5.35 -11.71 -32.66
N LEU A 301 4.67 -12.71 -33.17
CA LEU A 301 5.15 -14.10 -33.27
C LEU A 301 5.73 -14.41 -34.64
N ALA A 302 5.17 -13.80 -35.69
CA ALA A 302 5.59 -13.96 -37.07
C ALA A 302 6.25 -12.69 -37.59
N VAL A 303 7.57 -12.67 -37.72
CA VAL A 303 8.35 -11.46 -38.07
C VAL A 303 8.02 -10.92 -39.47
N ASP A 304 7.56 -11.76 -40.39
CA ASP A 304 7.02 -11.34 -41.69
C ASP A 304 5.77 -10.43 -41.57
N GLN A 305 5.06 -10.49 -40.46
CA GLN A 305 3.94 -9.63 -40.13
C GLN A 305 4.33 -8.33 -39.37
N ALA A 306 5.62 -7.99 -39.35
CA ALA A 306 6.11 -6.80 -38.63
C ALA A 306 5.49 -5.47 -39.11
N THR A 307 5.15 -5.36 -40.38
CA THR A 307 4.61 -4.10 -40.93
C THR A 307 3.22 -3.79 -40.37
N PRO A 308 2.19 -4.63 -40.50
CA PRO A 308 0.88 -4.36 -39.91
C PRO A 308 0.93 -4.28 -38.39
N PHE A 309 1.80 -5.05 -37.72
CA PHE A 309 2.02 -4.95 -36.28
C PHE A 309 2.49 -3.56 -35.84
N ILE A 310 3.51 -3.02 -36.52
CA ILE A 310 4.06 -1.68 -36.22
C ILE A 310 3.03 -0.59 -36.52
N GLU A 311 2.26 -0.72 -37.59
CA GLU A 311 1.18 0.21 -37.91
C GLU A 311 0.12 0.23 -36.81
N ALA A 312 -0.26 -0.94 -36.29
CA ALA A 312 -1.19 -1.05 -35.19
C ALA A 312 -0.65 -0.40 -33.89
N ILE A 313 0.63 -0.59 -33.57
CA ILE A 313 1.27 0.07 -32.40
C ILE A 313 1.29 1.59 -32.58
N ASN A 314 1.65 2.10 -33.77
CA ASN A 314 1.71 3.54 -34.05
C ASN A 314 0.35 4.23 -33.95
N THR A 315 -0.75 3.49 -34.08
CA THR A 315 -2.11 4.02 -33.93
C THR A 315 -2.63 3.94 -32.47
N SER A 316 -1.88 3.29 -31.57
CA SER A 316 -2.24 3.08 -30.17
C SER A 316 -1.46 4.02 -29.26
N SER A 317 -2.14 4.77 -28.40
CA SER A 317 -1.51 5.76 -27.51
C SER A 317 -0.94 5.18 -26.23
N ASP A 318 -1.39 3.99 -25.81
CA ASP A 318 -1.15 3.44 -24.47
C ASP A 318 -0.25 2.21 -24.45
N VAL A 319 0.18 1.72 -25.62
CA VAL A 319 1.12 0.60 -25.75
C VAL A 319 2.50 1.02 -25.26
N CYS A 320 3.01 0.33 -24.23
CA CYS A 320 4.31 0.62 -23.65
C CYS A 320 5.36 -0.48 -23.90
N VAL A 321 4.95 -1.68 -24.32
CA VAL A 321 5.86 -2.83 -24.57
C VAL A 321 5.48 -3.52 -25.87
N ALA A 322 6.49 -3.89 -26.66
CA ALA A 322 6.36 -4.75 -27.83
C ALA A 322 7.18 -6.04 -27.62
N PHE A 323 6.49 -7.15 -27.44
CA PHE A 323 7.11 -8.47 -27.37
C PHE A 323 7.34 -9.03 -28.78
N ILE A 324 8.59 -9.38 -29.11
CA ILE A 324 8.99 -9.83 -30.43
C ILE A 324 9.63 -11.21 -30.29
N VAL A 325 9.03 -12.21 -30.92
CA VAL A 325 9.52 -13.59 -30.93
C VAL A 325 10.45 -13.77 -32.10
N THR A 326 11.75 -13.84 -31.87
CA THR A 326 12.74 -14.15 -32.90
C THR A 326 14.09 -14.52 -32.29
N ASP A 327 14.78 -15.47 -32.89
CA ASP A 327 16.15 -15.86 -32.54
C ASP A 327 17.21 -15.12 -33.38
N ASP A 328 16.79 -14.35 -34.39
CA ASP A 328 17.70 -13.59 -35.28
C ASP A 328 17.79 -12.11 -34.81
N ASP A 329 19.01 -11.69 -34.46
CA ASP A 329 19.30 -10.31 -34.02
C ASP A 329 18.94 -9.29 -35.07
N ARG A 330 19.13 -9.56 -36.35
CA ARG A 330 18.82 -8.64 -37.45
C ARG A 330 17.33 -8.42 -37.58
N HIS A 331 16.53 -9.46 -37.40
CA HIS A 331 15.08 -9.36 -37.40
C HIS A 331 14.61 -8.54 -36.20
N PHE A 332 15.10 -8.83 -35.00
CA PHE A 332 14.77 -8.05 -33.82
C PHE A 332 15.10 -6.56 -33.98
N GLN A 333 16.33 -6.26 -34.42
CA GLN A 333 16.75 -4.86 -34.64
C GLN A 333 15.96 -4.16 -35.76
N SER A 334 15.59 -4.90 -36.83
CA SER A 334 14.78 -4.34 -37.92
C SER A 334 13.39 -3.92 -37.43
N VAL A 335 12.75 -4.72 -36.58
CA VAL A 335 11.46 -4.35 -35.98
C VAL A 335 11.64 -3.20 -34.98
N THR A 336 12.61 -3.31 -34.07
CA THR A 336 12.87 -2.32 -33.01
C THR A 336 13.10 -0.91 -33.58
N LYS A 337 13.85 -0.75 -34.66
CA LYS A 337 14.13 0.56 -35.30
C LYS A 337 12.89 1.27 -35.84
N ARG A 338 11.79 0.54 -36.02
CA ARG A 338 10.53 1.05 -36.61
C ARG A 338 9.48 1.32 -35.54
N LEU A 339 9.71 0.89 -34.28
CA LEU A 339 8.79 1.14 -33.15
C LEU A 339 8.89 2.59 -32.66
N PRO A 340 7.82 3.14 -32.08
CA PRO A 340 7.87 4.40 -31.37
C PRO A 340 8.92 4.38 -30.24
N LYS A 341 9.53 5.53 -29.94
CA LYS A 341 10.61 5.63 -28.93
C LYS A 341 10.17 5.35 -27.49
N ASP A 342 8.91 5.48 -27.22
CA ASP A 342 8.25 5.26 -25.93
C ASP A 342 7.77 3.82 -25.74
N VAL A 343 7.88 2.98 -26.75
CA VAL A 343 7.55 1.55 -26.69
C VAL A 343 8.83 0.72 -26.46
N GLU A 344 8.88 0.02 -25.32
CA GLU A 344 9.99 -0.86 -24.97
C GLU A 344 9.98 -2.14 -25.84
N PRO A 345 10.98 -2.40 -26.69
CA PRO A 345 11.07 -3.66 -27.40
C PRO A 345 11.62 -4.75 -26.48
N VAL A 346 10.89 -5.83 -26.33
CA VAL A 346 11.31 -6.98 -25.54
C VAL A 346 11.42 -8.20 -26.44
N ARG A 347 12.61 -8.77 -26.53
CA ARG A 347 12.80 -10.04 -27.23
C ARG A 347 12.23 -11.17 -26.37
N LEU A 348 11.24 -11.86 -26.90
CA LEU A 348 10.63 -12.97 -26.21
C LEU A 348 11.55 -14.21 -26.33
N TYR A 349 11.42 -15.16 -25.46
CA TYR A 349 12.22 -16.37 -25.26
C TYR A 349 13.66 -16.10 -24.84
N GLU A 350 14.50 -15.43 -25.61
CA GLU A 350 15.90 -15.20 -25.23
C GLU A 350 16.00 -14.33 -23.97
N SER A 351 15.27 -13.21 -23.88
CA SER A 351 15.25 -12.41 -22.65
C SER A 351 14.52 -13.10 -21.50
N TYR A 352 13.51 -13.91 -21.79
CA TYR A 352 12.85 -14.71 -20.75
C TYR A 352 13.75 -15.81 -20.23
N LEU A 353 14.42 -16.55 -21.10
CA LEU A 353 15.36 -17.60 -20.71
C LEU A 353 16.54 -17.02 -19.93
N THR A 354 17.03 -15.86 -20.30
CA THR A 354 18.11 -15.16 -19.58
C THR A 354 17.64 -14.62 -18.23
N ASN A 355 16.44 -14.11 -18.14
CA ASN A 355 15.87 -13.59 -16.89
C ASN A 355 15.41 -14.70 -15.94
N PHE A 356 15.06 -15.88 -16.44
CA PHE A 356 14.70 -17.06 -15.64
C PHE A 356 15.86 -18.05 -15.47
N SER A 357 16.95 -17.90 -16.19
CA SER A 357 18.23 -18.47 -15.82
C SER A 357 18.88 -17.66 -14.70
N PHE A 358 18.08 -17.20 -13.72
CA PHE A 358 18.61 -16.89 -12.42
C PHE A 358 19.29 -18.17 -11.94
N THR A 359 20.51 -18.26 -12.40
CA THR A 359 21.60 -18.87 -11.69
C THR A 359 21.14 -19.96 -10.70
N ASN A 360 21.13 -21.18 -11.14
CA ASN A 360 21.82 -22.19 -10.37
C ASN A 360 23.31 -21.77 -10.23
N GLY A 361 23.58 -20.51 -9.93
CA GLY A 361 24.83 -19.92 -9.56
C GLY A 361 25.02 -20.24 -8.12
N GLU A 362 25.68 -21.35 -7.85
CA GLU A 362 26.77 -21.47 -6.93
C GLU A 362 26.78 -20.35 -5.88
N TRP A 363 26.05 -20.60 -4.81
CA TRP A 363 26.45 -20.11 -3.50
C TRP A 363 27.70 -20.95 -3.13
N THR A 364 28.83 -20.58 -3.72
CA THR A 364 30.12 -20.98 -3.17
C THR A 364 30.32 -20.13 -1.93
N GLU A 365 30.29 -20.82 -0.80
CA GLU A 365 30.77 -20.59 0.55
C GLU A 365 31.13 -19.14 0.97
#